data_dc28f14dd1a27f7666eef3ca3547ec8d
#
_entry.id   dc28f14dd1a27f7666eef3ca3547ec8d
#
_cell.length_a   1.000
_cell.length_b   1.000
_cell.length_c   1.000
_cell.angle_alpha   90.00
_cell.angle_beta   90.00
_cell.angle_gamma   90.00
#
_symmetry.space_group_name_H-M   'P 1'
#
loop_
_entity.id
_entity.type
_entity.pdbx_description
1 polymer ?
#
loop_
_entity_poly.entity_id
_entity_poly.type
_entity_poly.pdbx_seq_one_letter_code
_entity_poly.pdbx_strand_id
1 'polypeptide(L)'
;RIRPTGTWFNDISFSFHGLETEEDNEAFEARYKRAMNARHRAAPEDGSTFYLYNSMTGNMEMNKAVSIMKTALWILGIFTLLSGIVGVSNIMLITVKERIQEFGVRKALGAAPWDILKLIVFESVIITLAFGVLGMVMGMGANWLMDITIGNNPVDLGITKVYMFKHPSTGLDVALEALVLIVSAGTLAG
;
A
#
# COMPACT_ATOMS: atom_id res chain seq x y z
N ARG A 1 -51.38 -29.52 19.66
CA ARG A 1 -50.19 -28.96 18.98
C ARG A 1 -48.98 -29.42 19.77
N ILE A 2 -48.34 -30.49 19.34
CA ILE A 2 -47.08 -30.98 19.90
C ILE A 2 -46.01 -30.01 19.39
N ARG A 3 -45.44 -29.23 20.28
CA ARG A 3 -44.21 -28.49 19.96
C ARG A 3 -43.09 -29.53 19.92
N PRO A 4 -42.40 -29.69 18.81
CA PRO A 4 -41.21 -30.54 18.81
C PRO A 4 -40.20 -29.90 19.77
N THR A 5 -39.73 -30.64 20.73
CA THR A 5 -38.59 -30.32 21.59
C THR A 5 -37.33 -30.43 20.74
N GLY A 6 -37.22 -29.58 19.74
CA GLY A 6 -36.04 -29.45 18.90
C GLY A 6 -35.12 -28.41 19.50
N THR A 7 -33.84 -28.69 19.50
CA THR A 7 -32.78 -27.71 19.73
C THR A 7 -32.95 -26.60 18.71
N TRP A 8 -33.22 -25.41 19.18
CA TRP A 8 -33.30 -24.22 18.34
C TRP A 8 -31.86 -23.73 18.10
N PHE A 9 -31.46 -23.68 16.87
CA PHE A 9 -30.22 -23.04 16.48
C PHE A 9 -30.53 -21.60 16.11
N ASN A 10 -29.88 -20.65 16.75
CA ASN A 10 -30.01 -19.23 16.41
C ASN A 10 -29.19 -18.89 15.19
N ASP A 11 -27.99 -19.53 15.06
CA ASP A 11 -27.04 -19.28 14.01
C ASP A 11 -26.43 -20.58 13.49
N ILE A 12 -26.19 -20.64 12.18
CA ILE A 12 -25.42 -21.70 11.53
C ILE A 12 -24.31 -21.02 10.75
N SER A 13 -23.07 -21.27 11.15
CA SER A 13 -21.91 -20.82 10.39
C SER A 13 -21.30 -21.97 9.62
N PHE A 14 -20.96 -21.74 8.37
CA PHE A 14 -20.26 -22.68 7.50
C PHE A 14 -19.17 -21.96 6.71
N SER A 15 -18.11 -22.67 6.38
CA SER A 15 -17.03 -22.17 5.55
C SER A 15 -17.06 -22.90 4.20
N PHE A 16 -16.68 -22.19 3.16
CA PHE A 16 -16.56 -22.72 1.82
C PHE A 16 -15.28 -22.21 1.16
N HIS A 17 -14.81 -22.92 0.13
CA HIS A 17 -13.62 -22.58 -0.62
C HIS A 17 -13.97 -22.54 -2.12
N GLY A 18 -13.19 -21.76 -2.90
CA GLY A 18 -13.29 -21.75 -4.36
C GLY A 18 -14.22 -20.68 -4.94
N LEU A 19 -14.62 -19.67 -4.15
CA LEU A 19 -15.27 -18.48 -4.68
C LEU A 19 -14.24 -17.34 -4.70
N GLU A 20 -13.63 -17.14 -5.88
CA GLU A 20 -12.55 -16.15 -6.01
C GLU A 20 -13.05 -14.81 -6.56
N THR A 21 -14.20 -14.81 -7.25
CA THR A 21 -14.76 -13.62 -7.87
C THR A 21 -16.02 -13.13 -7.16
N GLU A 22 -16.32 -11.84 -7.33
CA GLU A 22 -17.56 -11.23 -6.81
C GLU A 22 -18.79 -11.88 -7.42
N GLU A 23 -18.76 -12.17 -8.75
CA GLU A 23 -19.83 -12.83 -9.48
C GLU A 23 -20.10 -14.26 -8.97
N ASP A 24 -19.06 -15.04 -8.68
CA ASP A 24 -19.19 -16.38 -8.12
C ASP A 24 -19.83 -16.34 -6.74
N ASN A 25 -19.46 -15.36 -5.95
CA ASN A 25 -19.98 -15.16 -4.60
C ASN A 25 -21.46 -14.78 -4.62
N GLU A 26 -21.85 -13.83 -5.47
CA GLU A 26 -23.26 -13.45 -5.66
C GLU A 26 -24.10 -14.61 -6.21
N ALA A 27 -23.57 -15.35 -7.19
CA ALA A 27 -24.22 -16.51 -7.74
C ALA A 27 -24.42 -17.62 -6.69
N PHE A 28 -23.43 -17.81 -5.81
CA PHE A 28 -23.53 -18.72 -4.68
C PHE A 28 -24.62 -18.28 -3.70
N GLU A 29 -24.64 -17.01 -3.29
CA GLU A 29 -25.66 -16.48 -2.41
C GLU A 29 -27.07 -16.63 -2.97
N ALA A 30 -27.26 -16.31 -4.24
CA ALA A 30 -28.53 -16.43 -4.92
C ALA A 30 -29.01 -17.90 -4.95
N ARG A 31 -28.11 -18.85 -5.26
CA ARG A 31 -28.43 -20.29 -5.26
C ARG A 31 -28.76 -20.78 -3.85
N TYR A 32 -27.98 -20.35 -2.85
CA TYR A 32 -28.20 -20.73 -1.45
C TYR A 32 -29.54 -20.22 -0.95
N LYS A 33 -29.85 -18.94 -1.20
CA LYS A 33 -31.15 -18.34 -0.83
C LYS A 33 -32.32 -19.09 -1.47
N ARG A 34 -32.25 -19.39 -2.76
CA ARG A 34 -33.31 -20.15 -3.46
C ARG A 34 -33.50 -21.55 -2.86
N ALA A 35 -32.39 -22.26 -2.59
CA ALA A 35 -32.45 -23.60 -2.02
C ALA A 35 -33.07 -23.59 -0.60
N MET A 36 -32.71 -22.63 0.22
CA MET A 36 -33.26 -22.48 1.58
C MET A 36 -34.72 -22.07 1.56
N ASN A 37 -35.12 -21.12 0.71
CA ASN A 37 -36.49 -20.70 0.56
C ASN A 37 -37.40 -21.86 0.09
N ALA A 38 -36.93 -22.65 -0.87
CA ALA A 38 -37.63 -23.85 -1.33
C ALA A 38 -37.84 -24.86 -0.19
N ARG A 39 -36.82 -25.04 0.68
CA ARG A 39 -36.93 -25.96 1.84
C ARG A 39 -37.89 -25.46 2.90
N HIS A 40 -37.99 -24.14 3.07
CA HIS A 40 -38.89 -23.50 4.04
C HIS A 40 -40.28 -23.12 3.47
N ARG A 41 -40.57 -23.52 2.21
CA ARG A 41 -41.83 -23.22 1.49
C ARG A 41 -42.09 -21.72 1.37
N ALA A 42 -41.05 -20.93 1.28
CA ALA A 42 -41.09 -19.49 1.03
C ALA A 42 -40.95 -19.20 -0.48
N ALA A 43 -41.33 -18.00 -0.89
CA ALA A 43 -41.12 -17.58 -2.27
C ALA A 43 -39.61 -17.56 -2.60
N PRO A 44 -39.20 -17.92 -3.84
CA PRO A 44 -37.79 -18.02 -4.21
C PRO A 44 -36.97 -16.76 -3.96
N GLU A 45 -37.61 -15.61 -4.00
CA GLU A 45 -37.00 -14.28 -3.86
C GLU A 45 -37.25 -13.63 -2.50
N ASP A 46 -37.88 -14.37 -1.55
CA ASP A 46 -38.17 -13.83 -0.23
C ASP A 46 -36.88 -13.66 0.59
N GLY A 47 -36.51 -12.41 0.85
CA GLY A 47 -35.36 -12.05 1.67
C GLY A 47 -35.61 -12.03 3.17
N SER A 48 -36.88 -12.21 3.59
CA SER A 48 -37.29 -12.12 5.01
C SER A 48 -37.24 -13.44 5.78
N THR A 49 -37.11 -14.57 5.05
CA THR A 49 -37.16 -15.93 5.62
C THR A 49 -35.98 -16.22 6.54
N PHE A 50 -34.82 -15.73 6.21
CA PHE A 50 -33.58 -15.85 7.00
C PHE A 50 -32.59 -14.76 6.62
N TYR A 51 -31.75 -14.41 7.57
CA TYR A 51 -30.67 -13.45 7.35
C TYR A 51 -29.37 -14.20 6.98
N LEU A 52 -28.83 -13.95 5.81
CA LEU A 52 -27.54 -14.49 5.38
C LEU A 52 -26.47 -13.40 5.52
N TYR A 53 -25.56 -13.61 6.44
CA TYR A 53 -24.38 -12.77 6.56
C TYR A 53 -23.20 -13.43 5.86
N ASN A 54 -22.75 -12.86 4.76
CA ASN A 54 -21.59 -13.33 4.04
C ASN A 54 -20.39 -12.44 4.32
N SER A 55 -19.46 -12.93 5.12
CA SER A 55 -18.23 -12.22 5.44
C SER A 55 -17.28 -12.08 4.24
N MET A 56 -17.44 -12.92 3.22
CA MET A 56 -16.63 -12.90 2.00
C MET A 56 -16.88 -11.61 1.21
N THR A 57 -18.14 -11.21 1.03
CA THR A 57 -18.52 -9.96 0.34
C THR A 57 -17.86 -8.75 1.00
N GLY A 58 -17.99 -8.63 2.34
CA GLY A 58 -17.34 -7.55 3.08
C GLY A 58 -15.81 -7.55 2.95
N ASN A 59 -15.18 -8.73 2.94
CA ASN A 59 -13.75 -8.85 2.75
C ASN A 59 -13.32 -8.48 1.32
N MET A 60 -14.10 -8.81 0.31
CA MET A 60 -13.83 -8.46 -1.09
C MET A 60 -13.93 -6.95 -1.31
N GLU A 61 -14.99 -6.31 -0.79
CA GLU A 61 -15.15 -4.85 -0.82
C GLU A 61 -13.99 -4.14 -0.10
N MET A 62 -13.61 -4.64 1.08
CA MET A 62 -12.47 -4.11 1.83
C MET A 62 -11.17 -4.26 1.05
N ASN A 63 -10.90 -5.42 0.44
CA ASN A 63 -9.72 -5.65 -0.38
C ASN A 63 -9.68 -4.73 -1.61
N LYS A 64 -10.84 -4.49 -2.24
CA LYS A 64 -10.98 -3.56 -3.36
C LYS A 64 -10.67 -2.12 -2.91
N ALA A 65 -11.22 -1.69 -1.78
CA ALA A 65 -10.92 -0.38 -1.20
C ALA A 65 -9.43 -0.21 -0.88
N VAL A 66 -8.81 -1.23 -0.27
CA VAL A 66 -7.36 -1.25 0.02
C VAL A 66 -6.53 -1.23 -1.27
N SER A 67 -6.96 -1.94 -2.32
CA SER A 67 -6.27 -1.93 -3.62
C SER A 67 -6.32 -0.56 -4.29
N ILE A 68 -7.49 0.10 -4.27
CA ILE A 68 -7.64 1.47 -4.77
C ILE A 68 -6.74 2.44 -4.00
N MET A 69 -6.73 2.32 -2.67
CA MET A 69 -5.87 3.15 -1.83
C MET A 69 -4.38 2.92 -2.11
N LYS A 70 -3.95 1.68 -2.26
CA LYS A 70 -2.56 1.35 -2.68
C LYS A 70 -2.21 1.98 -4.02
N THR A 71 -3.10 1.88 -5.01
CA THR A 71 -2.88 2.47 -6.34
C THR A 71 -2.75 4.00 -6.25
N ALA A 72 -3.62 4.66 -5.48
CA ALA A 72 -3.55 6.10 -5.26
C ALA A 72 -2.21 6.51 -4.59
N LEU A 73 -1.77 5.76 -3.58
CA LEU A 73 -0.49 6.01 -2.91
C LEU A 73 0.70 5.81 -3.87
N TRP A 74 0.65 4.79 -4.74
CA TRP A 74 1.67 4.59 -5.79
C TRP A 74 1.74 5.77 -6.76
N ILE A 75 0.60 6.26 -7.22
CA ILE A 75 0.53 7.43 -8.11
C ILE A 75 1.13 8.66 -7.43
N LEU A 76 0.72 8.94 -6.19
CA LEU A 76 1.28 10.05 -5.39
C LEU A 76 2.79 9.90 -5.19
N GLY A 77 3.27 8.70 -4.90
CA GLY A 77 4.69 8.39 -4.74
C GLY A 77 5.50 8.69 -6.02
N ILE A 78 4.98 8.28 -7.18
CA ILE A 78 5.63 8.55 -8.48
C ILE A 78 5.70 10.07 -8.75
N PHE A 79 4.61 10.81 -8.54
CA PHE A 79 4.62 12.26 -8.73
C PHE A 79 5.57 12.97 -7.77
N THR A 80 5.62 12.54 -6.53
CA THR A 80 6.56 13.07 -5.54
C THR A 80 8.01 12.81 -5.94
N LEU A 81 8.29 11.59 -6.42
CA LEU A 81 9.63 11.21 -6.93
C LEU A 81 10.03 12.07 -8.13
N LEU A 82 9.14 12.25 -9.10
CA LEU A 82 9.38 13.11 -10.27
C LEU A 82 9.65 14.56 -9.85
N SER A 83 8.88 15.09 -8.92
CA SER A 83 9.10 16.42 -8.37
C SER A 83 10.48 16.53 -7.71
N GLY A 84 10.90 15.50 -6.97
CA GLY A 84 12.23 15.43 -6.36
C GLY A 84 13.35 15.42 -7.40
N ILE A 85 13.22 14.62 -8.47
CA ILE A 85 14.17 14.58 -9.59
C ILE A 85 14.34 15.96 -10.21
N VAL A 86 13.23 16.63 -10.52
CA VAL A 86 13.28 17.99 -11.09
C VAL A 86 13.96 18.97 -10.15
N GLY A 87 13.70 18.87 -8.84
CA GLY A 87 14.33 19.71 -7.82
C GLY A 87 15.85 19.52 -7.77
N VAL A 88 16.30 18.26 -7.71
CA VAL A 88 17.74 17.92 -7.70
C VAL A 88 18.40 18.35 -9.01
N SER A 89 17.81 18.06 -10.16
CA SER A 89 18.31 18.49 -11.48
C SER A 89 18.50 20.01 -11.56
N ASN A 90 17.56 20.77 -11.02
CA ASN A 90 17.65 22.23 -11.03
C ASN A 90 18.83 22.74 -10.19
N ILE A 91 19.05 22.14 -9.00
CA ILE A 91 20.20 22.47 -8.15
C ILE A 91 21.51 22.06 -8.85
N MET A 92 21.57 20.87 -9.44
CA MET A 92 22.76 20.39 -10.17
C MET A 92 23.11 21.28 -11.35
N LEU A 93 22.12 21.75 -12.12
CA LEU A 93 22.32 22.68 -13.21
C LEU A 93 22.96 23.99 -12.75
N ILE A 94 22.57 24.52 -11.61
CA ILE A 94 23.17 25.72 -11.01
C ILE A 94 24.60 25.43 -10.59
N THR A 95 24.85 24.34 -9.87
CA THR A 95 26.18 23.94 -9.40
C THR A 95 27.16 23.74 -10.57
N VAL A 96 26.72 23.10 -11.67
CA VAL A 96 27.53 22.92 -12.88
C VAL A 96 27.87 24.29 -13.52
N LYS A 97 26.88 25.21 -13.59
CA LYS A 97 27.14 26.57 -14.12
C LYS A 97 28.17 27.35 -13.29
N GLU A 98 28.10 27.24 -11.97
CA GLU A 98 29.06 27.89 -11.08
C GLU A 98 30.51 27.34 -11.27
N ARG A 99 30.64 26.03 -11.59
CA ARG A 99 31.95 25.36 -11.77
C ARG A 99 32.39 25.23 -13.24
N ILE A 100 31.74 25.95 -14.17
CA ILE A 100 32.02 25.82 -15.62
C ILE A 100 33.48 26.14 -15.97
N GLN A 101 34.08 27.08 -15.26
CA GLN A 101 35.49 27.43 -15.45
C GLN A 101 36.45 26.30 -15.03
N GLU A 102 36.16 25.62 -13.91
CA GLU A 102 36.93 24.48 -13.43
C GLU A 102 36.89 23.32 -14.45
N PHE A 103 35.67 23.07 -14.97
CA PHE A 103 35.48 22.03 -16.01
C PHE A 103 36.18 22.40 -17.33
N GLY A 104 36.19 23.70 -17.68
CA GLY A 104 36.91 24.22 -18.83
C GLY A 104 38.42 24.00 -18.73
N VAL A 105 39.00 24.28 -17.56
CA VAL A 105 40.45 24.03 -17.29
C VAL A 105 40.76 22.55 -17.37
N ARG A 106 39.95 21.68 -16.75
CA ARG A 106 40.16 20.22 -16.82
C ARG A 106 40.11 19.71 -18.27
N LYS A 107 39.17 20.23 -19.05
CA LYS A 107 39.03 19.87 -20.47
C LYS A 107 40.21 20.36 -21.30
N ALA A 108 40.74 21.56 -21.02
CA ALA A 108 41.93 22.09 -21.67
C ALA A 108 43.20 21.29 -21.35
N LEU A 109 43.25 20.69 -20.15
CA LEU A 109 44.34 19.78 -19.73
C LEU A 109 44.15 18.34 -20.26
N GLY A 110 43.12 18.07 -21.08
CA GLY A 110 42.93 16.80 -21.77
C GLY A 110 41.99 15.83 -21.06
N ALA A 111 41.21 16.25 -20.06
CA ALA A 111 40.23 15.40 -19.44
C ALA A 111 39.12 15.03 -20.44
N ALA A 112 38.76 13.73 -20.49
CA ALA A 112 37.67 13.28 -21.32
C ALA A 112 36.32 13.82 -20.80
N PRO A 113 35.38 14.17 -21.68
CA PRO A 113 34.06 14.63 -21.26
C PRO A 113 33.34 13.65 -20.30
N TRP A 114 33.61 12.36 -20.49
CA TRP A 114 33.08 11.28 -19.67
C TRP A 114 33.57 11.29 -18.20
N ASP A 115 34.79 11.77 -17.97
CA ASP A 115 35.35 11.87 -16.61
C ASP A 115 34.70 13.03 -15.83
N ILE A 116 34.38 14.12 -16.53
CA ILE A 116 33.63 15.23 -15.95
C ILE A 116 32.20 14.80 -15.62
N LEU A 117 31.55 14.07 -16.54
CA LEU A 117 30.18 13.56 -16.31
C LEU A 117 30.12 12.60 -15.11
N LYS A 118 31.08 11.67 -15.01
CA LYS A 118 31.17 10.77 -13.83
C LYS A 118 31.24 11.53 -12.51
N LEU A 119 32.02 12.62 -12.49
CA LEU A 119 32.15 13.42 -11.27
C LEU A 119 30.82 14.04 -10.84
N ILE A 120 30.09 14.60 -11.80
CA ILE A 120 28.76 15.21 -11.54
C ILE A 120 27.74 14.16 -11.07
N VAL A 121 27.67 13.03 -11.77
CA VAL A 121 26.77 11.93 -11.39
C VAL A 121 27.14 11.37 -10.01
N PHE A 122 28.42 11.23 -9.70
CA PHE A 122 28.87 10.74 -8.40
C PHE A 122 28.49 11.71 -7.27
N GLU A 123 28.61 13.02 -7.50
CA GLU A 123 28.20 14.05 -6.55
C GLU A 123 26.68 14.01 -6.30
N SER A 124 25.88 13.87 -7.36
CA SER A 124 24.41 13.75 -7.24
C SER A 124 23.99 12.49 -6.47
N VAL A 125 24.65 11.36 -6.72
CA VAL A 125 24.38 10.09 -6.02
C VAL A 125 24.71 10.21 -4.53
N ILE A 126 25.84 10.83 -4.16
CA ILE A 126 26.21 11.03 -2.75
C ILE A 126 25.17 11.87 -2.03
N ILE A 127 24.76 13.00 -2.63
CA ILE A 127 23.76 13.88 -2.05
C ILE A 127 22.44 13.15 -1.88
N THR A 128 21.99 12.45 -2.91
CA THR A 128 20.73 11.71 -2.91
C THR A 128 20.76 10.57 -1.88
N LEU A 129 21.88 9.86 -1.73
CA LEU A 129 22.06 8.84 -0.70
C LEU A 129 21.99 9.44 0.70
N ALA A 130 22.69 10.54 0.96
CA ALA A 130 22.71 11.16 2.28
C ALA A 130 21.31 11.59 2.72
N PHE A 131 20.59 12.32 1.86
CA PHE A 131 19.23 12.77 2.15
C PHE A 131 18.21 11.63 2.09
N GLY A 132 18.39 10.62 1.23
CA GLY A 132 17.57 9.44 1.16
C GLY A 132 17.61 8.59 2.42
N VAL A 133 18.81 8.35 2.97
CA VAL A 133 18.99 7.65 4.24
C VAL A 133 18.38 8.46 5.38
N LEU A 134 18.59 9.77 5.40
CA LEU A 134 18.00 10.65 6.41
C LEU A 134 16.45 10.60 6.34
N GLY A 135 15.86 10.67 5.16
CA GLY A 135 14.42 10.54 4.95
C GLY A 135 13.89 9.17 5.41
N MET A 136 14.65 8.09 5.13
CA MET A 136 14.29 6.74 5.58
C MET A 136 14.30 6.65 7.11
N VAL A 137 15.32 7.17 7.78
CA VAL A 137 15.39 7.20 9.26
C VAL A 137 14.23 8.00 9.85
N MET A 138 13.91 9.16 9.27
CA MET A 138 12.74 9.94 9.68
C MET A 138 11.43 9.22 9.45
N GLY A 139 11.26 8.54 8.31
CA GLY A 139 10.08 7.74 7.99
C GLY A 139 9.88 6.56 8.95
N MET A 140 10.95 5.82 9.25
CA MET A 140 10.93 4.76 10.25
C MET A 140 10.60 5.31 11.65
N GLY A 141 11.18 6.44 12.03
CA GLY A 141 10.89 7.11 13.30
C GLY A 141 9.44 7.55 13.42
N ALA A 142 8.88 8.11 12.36
CA ALA A 142 7.46 8.47 12.31
C ALA A 142 6.54 7.25 12.44
N ASN A 143 6.88 6.15 11.75
CA ASN A 143 6.14 4.90 11.84
C ASN A 143 6.20 4.30 13.26
N TRP A 144 7.38 4.30 13.89
CA TRP A 144 7.55 3.88 15.28
C TRP A 144 6.74 4.75 16.26
N LEU A 145 6.72 6.08 16.03
CA LEU A 145 5.91 6.99 16.83
C LEU A 145 4.40 6.70 16.69
N MET A 146 3.94 6.41 15.48
CA MET A 146 2.55 6.00 15.22
C MET A 146 2.21 4.68 15.93
N ASP A 147 3.11 3.70 15.93
CA ASP A 147 2.90 2.42 16.62
C ASP A 147 2.71 2.61 18.12
N ILE A 148 3.53 3.47 18.76
CA ILE A 148 3.42 3.75 20.20
C ILE A 148 2.15 4.55 20.53
N THR A 149 1.77 5.50 19.70
CA THR A 149 0.66 6.44 20.02
C THR A 149 -0.70 5.87 19.66
N ILE A 150 -0.81 5.17 18.54
CA ILE A 150 -2.09 4.73 17.96
C ILE A 150 -2.18 3.20 17.92
N GLY A 151 -1.06 2.50 17.67
CA GLY A 151 -1.04 1.04 17.47
C GLY A 151 -1.44 0.23 18.70
N ASN A 152 -1.14 0.73 19.89
CA ASN A 152 -1.45 0.05 21.16
C ASN A 152 -2.83 0.38 21.73
N ASN A 153 -3.58 1.32 21.15
CA ASN A 153 -4.90 1.70 21.62
C ASN A 153 -5.98 0.99 20.80
N PRO A 154 -6.61 -0.07 21.34
CA PRO A 154 -7.73 -0.71 20.66
C PRO A 154 -8.90 0.26 20.61
N VAL A 155 -9.47 0.46 19.43
CA VAL A 155 -10.75 1.16 19.30
C VAL A 155 -11.84 0.23 19.78
N ASP A 156 -12.49 0.60 20.88
CA ASP A 156 -13.62 -0.15 21.44
C ASP A 156 -14.88 0.20 20.64
N LEU A 157 -15.32 -0.71 19.80
CA LEU A 157 -16.55 -0.58 19.00
C LEU A 157 -17.79 -1.11 19.76
N GLY A 158 -17.69 -1.34 21.08
CA GLY A 158 -18.76 -1.80 21.93
C GLY A 158 -19.08 -3.30 21.84
N ILE A 159 -18.70 -3.97 20.77
CA ILE A 159 -18.90 -5.42 20.54
C ILE A 159 -17.56 -6.14 20.44
N THR A 160 -16.54 -5.48 19.88
CA THR A 160 -15.19 -6.05 19.69
C THR A 160 -14.14 -4.96 19.75
N LYS A 161 -12.97 -5.28 20.33
CA LYS A 161 -11.80 -4.41 20.30
C LYS A 161 -11.05 -4.64 18.98
N VAL A 162 -11.02 -3.64 18.11
CA VAL A 162 -10.32 -3.71 16.83
C VAL A 162 -9.05 -2.89 16.91
N TYR A 163 -7.93 -3.52 16.61
CA TYR A 163 -6.65 -2.83 16.42
C TYR A 163 -6.58 -2.37 14.97
N MET A 164 -6.64 -1.05 14.73
CA MET A 164 -6.58 -0.50 13.36
C MET A 164 -5.18 -0.67 12.73
N PHE A 165 -4.14 -0.60 13.55
CA PHE A 165 -2.75 -0.76 13.10
C PHE A 165 -2.01 -1.68 14.07
N LYS A 166 -1.93 -2.96 13.75
CA LYS A 166 -1.17 -3.90 14.55
C LYS A 166 0.25 -4.01 13.97
N HIS A 167 1.22 -3.38 14.66
CA HIS A 167 2.66 -3.42 14.32
C HIS A 167 2.97 -3.07 12.84
N PRO A 168 2.83 -1.79 12.42
CA PRO A 168 3.30 -1.39 11.12
C PRO A 168 4.82 -1.45 11.09
N SER A 169 5.38 -2.61 10.75
CA SER A 169 6.82 -2.78 10.58
C SER A 169 7.18 -2.58 9.11
N THR A 170 8.04 -1.62 8.84
CA THR A 170 8.70 -1.51 7.54
C THR A 170 9.76 -2.59 7.47
N GLY A 171 9.58 -3.62 6.65
CA GLY A 171 10.56 -4.66 6.43
C GLY A 171 11.86 -4.09 5.83
N LEU A 172 12.99 -4.74 6.10
CA LEU A 172 14.28 -4.38 5.50
C LEU A 172 14.27 -4.50 3.97
N ASP A 173 13.43 -5.36 3.42
CA ASP A 173 13.16 -5.54 1.99
C ASP A 173 12.60 -4.25 1.37
N VAL A 174 11.56 -3.67 1.97
CA VAL A 174 10.97 -2.40 1.51
C VAL A 174 11.96 -1.24 1.63
N ALA A 175 12.77 -1.22 2.69
CA ALA A 175 13.80 -0.21 2.87
C ALA A 175 14.89 -0.29 1.79
N LEU A 176 15.30 -1.50 1.41
CA LEU A 176 16.26 -1.72 0.33
C LEU A 176 15.69 -1.34 -1.04
N GLU A 177 14.44 -1.71 -1.33
CA GLU A 177 13.76 -1.29 -2.57
C GLU A 177 13.67 0.23 -2.67
N ALA A 178 13.30 0.90 -1.60
CA ALA A 178 13.25 2.37 -1.55
C ALA A 178 14.64 2.98 -1.79
N LEU A 179 15.69 2.41 -1.23
CA LEU A 179 17.07 2.88 -1.42
C LEU A 179 17.51 2.73 -2.89
N VAL A 180 17.21 1.62 -3.54
CA VAL A 180 17.49 1.40 -4.97
C VAL A 180 16.74 2.42 -5.83
N LEU A 181 15.47 2.69 -5.54
CA LEU A 181 14.67 3.70 -6.24
C LEU A 181 15.27 5.11 -6.07
N ILE A 182 15.69 5.47 -4.87
CA ILE A 182 16.30 6.77 -4.57
C ILE A 182 17.62 6.94 -5.33
N VAL A 183 18.48 5.91 -5.32
CA VAL A 183 19.75 5.96 -6.05
C VAL A 183 19.52 6.06 -7.56
N SER A 184 18.58 5.29 -8.10
CA SER A 184 18.24 5.38 -9.53
C SER A 184 17.71 6.77 -9.91
N ALA A 185 16.87 7.36 -9.08
CA ALA A 185 16.36 8.72 -9.26
C ALA A 185 17.48 9.76 -9.20
N GLY A 186 18.42 9.63 -8.25
CA GLY A 186 19.59 10.50 -8.13
C GLY A 186 20.54 10.44 -9.33
N THR A 187 20.74 9.25 -9.91
CA THR A 187 21.52 9.09 -11.14
C THR A 187 20.84 9.69 -12.37
N LEU A 188 19.53 9.72 -12.41
CA LEU A 188 18.77 10.34 -13.50
C LEU A 188 18.69 11.87 -13.36
N ALA A 189 18.79 12.39 -12.14
CA ALA A 189 18.73 13.82 -11.84
C ALA A 189 20.06 14.54 -12.10
N GLY A 190 21.20 13.86 -11.95
CA GLY A 190 22.56 14.37 -12.20
C GLY A 190 22.98 14.27 -13.65
#